data_ff6255fdfdc4ac841f6590900654960c
#
_entry.id   ff6255fdfdc4ac841f6590900654960c
#
_cell.length_a   1.000
_cell.length_b   1.000
_cell.length_c   1.000
_cell.angle_alpha   90.00
_cell.angle_beta   90.00
_cell.angle_gamma   90.00
#
_symmetry.space_group_name_H-M   'P 1'
#
loop_
_entity.id
_entity.type
_entity.pdbx_description
1 polymer ?
#
loop_
_entity_poly.entity_id
_entity_poly.type
_entity_poly.pdbx_seq_one_letter_code
_entity_poly.pdbx_strand_id
1 'polypeptide(L)'
;MKKDVDSYDDCYFSNGLLYYRTYQGIYYVDLDTQEEKELKEVDNIYRFALARDEANQQDIAYVESLDDQLDAYVGDEQYAIYDDARDYFVAGQYVVFYAYDDDYSQHYFIGNSEGMYTSIGE
;
A
#
# COMPACT_ATOMS: atom_id res chain seq x y z
N MET A 1 12.46 -10.86 12.79
CA MET A 1 11.12 -10.60 12.26
C MET A 1 10.10 -10.61 13.38
N LYS A 2 9.16 -9.71 13.35
CA LYS A 2 8.11 -9.63 14.35
C LYS A 2 7.26 -10.90 14.33
N LYS A 3 6.75 -11.29 15.50
CA LYS A 3 6.00 -12.53 15.61
C LYS A 3 4.51 -12.38 15.36
N ASP A 4 4.01 -11.15 15.38
CA ASP A 4 2.59 -10.88 15.35
C ASP A 4 2.11 -10.49 13.95
N VAL A 5 2.58 -11.21 12.95
CA VAL A 5 2.13 -11.01 11.58
C VAL A 5 0.69 -11.49 11.47
N ASP A 6 -0.21 -10.58 11.09
CA ASP A 6 -1.64 -10.86 11.03
C ASP A 6 -2.01 -11.87 9.96
N SER A 7 -1.36 -11.76 8.81
CA SER A 7 -1.73 -12.56 7.67
C SER A 7 -0.52 -12.76 6.77
N TYR A 8 -0.35 -13.98 6.32
CA TYR A 8 0.70 -14.28 5.34
C TYR A 8 0.41 -13.65 3.99
N ASP A 9 -0.85 -13.29 3.74
CA ASP A 9 -1.23 -12.62 2.50
C ASP A 9 -0.72 -11.18 2.45
N ASP A 10 -0.31 -10.62 3.60
CA ASP A 10 0.23 -9.27 3.69
C ASP A 10 1.74 -9.25 3.80
N CYS A 11 2.40 -10.22 3.21
CA CYS A 11 3.85 -10.29 3.16
C CYS A 11 4.31 -10.14 1.71
N TYR A 12 5.30 -9.27 1.49
CA TYR A 12 5.83 -9.00 0.15
C TYR A 12 7.34 -8.96 0.19
N PHE A 13 7.96 -9.51 -0.85
CA PHE A 13 9.40 -9.52 -0.97
C PHE A 13 9.83 -8.62 -2.14
N SER A 14 10.75 -7.71 -1.90
CA SER A 14 11.27 -6.82 -2.91
C SER A 14 12.71 -6.41 -2.59
N ASN A 15 13.60 -6.59 -3.55
CA ASN A 15 14.97 -6.09 -3.50
C ASN A 15 15.73 -6.46 -2.20
N GLY A 16 15.58 -7.72 -1.77
CA GLY A 16 16.26 -8.20 -0.56
C GLY A 16 15.57 -7.85 0.74
N LEU A 17 14.42 -7.19 0.68
CA LEU A 17 13.65 -6.80 1.84
C LEU A 17 12.35 -7.56 1.88
N LEU A 18 11.98 -8.03 3.06
CA LEU A 18 10.69 -8.65 3.30
C LEU A 18 9.79 -7.67 4.04
N TYR A 19 8.69 -7.29 3.42
CA TYR A 19 7.71 -6.39 4.01
C TYR A 19 6.55 -7.20 4.59
N TYR A 20 6.04 -6.79 5.74
CA TYR A 20 4.92 -7.47 6.37
C TYR A 20 4.13 -6.50 7.26
N ARG A 21 2.90 -6.89 7.54
CA ARG A 21 1.98 -6.09 8.35
C ARG A 21 1.72 -6.76 9.70
N THR A 22 1.68 -5.93 10.75
CA THR A 22 1.18 -6.34 12.06
C THR A 22 0.07 -5.38 12.48
N TYR A 23 -0.48 -5.59 13.65
CA TYR A 23 -1.46 -4.65 14.21
C TYR A 23 -0.88 -3.27 14.45
N GLN A 24 0.43 -3.17 14.57
CA GLN A 24 1.09 -1.93 14.93
C GLN A 24 1.59 -1.13 13.75
N GLY A 25 1.61 -1.72 12.56
CA GLY A 25 2.07 -1.01 11.39
C GLY A 25 2.68 -1.91 10.34
N ILE A 26 3.45 -1.30 9.46
CA ILE A 26 4.16 -1.98 8.38
C ILE A 26 5.64 -1.97 8.68
N TYR A 27 6.25 -3.13 8.57
CA TYR A 27 7.67 -3.34 8.87
C TYR A 27 8.35 -4.01 7.71
N TYR A 28 9.67 -3.88 7.66
CA TYR A 28 10.46 -4.64 6.71
C TYR A 28 11.74 -5.12 7.38
N VAL A 29 12.23 -6.26 6.89
CA VAL A 29 13.47 -6.85 7.38
C VAL A 29 14.41 -7.07 6.21
N ASP A 30 15.67 -6.66 6.40
CA ASP A 30 16.74 -6.92 5.45
C ASP A 30 17.20 -8.37 5.66
N LEU A 31 16.99 -9.23 4.66
CA LEU A 31 17.28 -10.65 4.80
C LEU A 31 18.78 -10.96 4.90
N ASP A 32 19.63 -10.06 4.43
CA ASP A 32 21.07 -10.24 4.53
C ASP A 32 21.61 -9.89 5.92
N THR A 33 21.16 -8.77 6.49
CA THR A 33 21.61 -8.29 7.78
C THR A 33 20.70 -8.70 8.92
N GLN A 34 19.47 -9.11 8.61
CA GLN A 34 18.42 -9.42 9.57
C GLN A 34 17.99 -8.23 10.42
N GLU A 35 18.30 -7.02 9.97
CA GLU A 35 17.80 -5.82 10.61
C GLU A 35 16.33 -5.63 10.29
N GLU A 36 15.55 -5.31 11.32
CA GLU A 36 14.13 -5.06 11.21
C GLU A 36 13.87 -3.57 11.40
N LYS A 37 13.10 -3.00 10.49
CA LYS A 37 12.77 -1.58 10.53
C LYS A 37 11.28 -1.37 10.36
N GLU A 38 10.80 -0.27 10.92
CA GLU A 38 9.42 0.13 10.78
C GLU A 38 9.28 1.07 9.59
N LEU A 39 8.43 0.71 8.63
CA LEU A 39 8.13 1.60 7.52
C LEU A 39 7.22 2.72 7.99
N LYS A 40 6.17 2.36 8.71
CA LYS A 40 5.24 3.33 9.23
C LYS A 40 4.43 2.73 10.37
N GLU A 41 4.36 3.44 11.48
CA GLU A 41 3.44 3.09 12.55
C GLU A 41 2.08 3.66 12.16
N VAL A 42 1.16 2.79 11.79
CA VAL A 42 -0.17 3.20 11.35
C VAL A 42 -1.20 2.33 12.05
N ASP A 43 -2.06 2.97 12.81
CA ASP A 43 -3.20 2.29 13.38
C ASP A 43 -4.26 2.08 12.31
N ASN A 44 -5.09 1.10 12.48
CA ASN A 44 -6.26 0.86 11.63
C ASN A 44 -5.91 0.47 10.19
N ILE A 45 -4.79 -0.21 9.98
CA ILE A 45 -4.48 -0.75 8.66
C ILE A 45 -5.37 -1.97 8.41
N TYR A 46 -6.09 -1.95 7.29
CA TYR A 46 -6.84 -3.11 6.85
C TYR A 46 -5.97 -4.06 6.03
N ARG A 47 -5.25 -3.52 5.05
CA ARG A 47 -4.31 -4.29 4.23
C ARG A 47 -3.39 -3.35 3.47
N PHE A 48 -2.33 -3.92 2.90
CA PHE A 48 -1.45 -3.14 2.03
C PHE A 48 -0.98 -4.00 0.86
N ALA A 49 -0.50 -3.34 -0.18
CA ALA A 49 0.12 -4.00 -1.33
C ALA A 49 1.40 -3.27 -1.69
N LEU A 50 2.42 -4.02 -2.05
CA LEU A 50 3.72 -3.45 -2.39
C LEU A 50 3.88 -3.34 -3.90
N ALA A 51 4.30 -2.18 -4.37
CA ALA A 51 4.60 -1.90 -5.76
C ALA A 51 6.06 -1.49 -5.89
N ARG A 52 6.56 -1.48 -7.11
CA ARG A 52 7.95 -1.10 -7.37
C ARG A 52 8.02 -0.10 -8.51
N ASP A 53 8.70 1.01 -8.26
CA ASP A 53 9.07 1.98 -9.29
C ASP A 53 10.49 1.67 -9.74
N GLU A 54 10.62 0.96 -10.84
CA GLU A 54 11.92 0.53 -11.35
C GLU A 54 12.77 1.68 -11.83
N ALA A 55 12.15 2.72 -12.37
CA ALA A 55 12.90 3.87 -12.87
C ALA A 55 13.62 4.61 -11.76
N ASN A 56 13.00 4.73 -10.58
CA ASN A 56 13.56 5.44 -9.45
C ASN A 56 14.10 4.50 -8.36
N GLN A 57 14.02 3.18 -8.59
CA GLN A 57 14.49 2.17 -7.64
C GLN A 57 13.85 2.33 -6.27
N GLN A 58 12.54 2.51 -6.24
CA GLN A 58 11.80 2.73 -5.00
C GLN A 58 10.68 1.73 -4.83
N ASP A 59 10.52 1.26 -3.60
CA ASP A 59 9.36 0.48 -3.22
C ASP A 59 8.25 1.42 -2.76
N ILE A 60 7.02 1.09 -3.12
CA ILE A 60 5.84 1.86 -2.79
C ILE A 60 4.86 0.95 -2.05
N ALA A 61 4.46 1.34 -0.86
CA ALA A 61 3.43 0.60 -0.14
C ALA A 61 2.11 1.34 -0.26
N TYR A 62 1.13 0.71 -0.91
CA TYR A 62 -0.22 1.23 -0.99
C TYR A 62 -1.03 0.62 0.15
N VAL A 63 -1.56 1.46 1.02
CA VAL A 63 -2.17 1.04 2.28
C VAL A 63 -3.63 1.44 2.32
N GLU A 64 -4.48 0.47 2.62
CA GLU A 64 -5.91 0.71 2.85
C GLU A 64 -6.18 0.64 4.36
N SER A 65 -6.76 1.70 4.91
CA SER A 65 -7.14 1.72 6.31
C SER A 65 -8.52 1.10 6.52
N LEU A 66 -8.90 0.91 7.76
CA LEU A 66 -10.25 0.42 8.10
C LEU A 66 -11.34 1.42 7.72
N ASP A 67 -10.97 2.68 7.49
CA ASP A 67 -11.90 3.73 7.06
C ASP A 67 -11.97 3.86 5.54
N ASP A 68 -11.47 2.88 4.81
CA ASP A 68 -11.42 2.86 3.35
C ASP A 68 -10.53 3.94 2.73
N GLN A 69 -9.68 4.56 3.53
CA GLN A 69 -8.71 5.54 3.05
C GLN A 69 -7.55 4.81 2.35
N LEU A 70 -7.25 5.20 1.13
CA LEU A 70 -6.13 4.65 0.38
C LEU A 70 -4.99 5.65 0.33
N ASP A 71 -3.83 5.25 0.83
CA ASP A 71 -2.63 6.08 0.88
C ASP A 71 -1.46 5.37 0.23
N ALA A 72 -0.46 6.16 -0.19
CA ALA A 72 0.82 5.64 -0.66
C ALA A 72 1.93 6.05 0.30
N TYR A 73 2.79 5.12 0.63
CA TYR A 73 3.98 5.38 1.45
C TYR A 73 5.23 5.09 0.62
N VAL A 74 6.10 6.10 0.51
CA VAL A 74 7.36 5.99 -0.22
C VAL A 74 8.46 6.51 0.70
N GLY A 75 9.28 5.60 1.23
CA GLY A 75 10.26 5.97 2.23
C GLY A 75 9.56 6.55 3.47
N ASP A 76 9.92 7.75 3.85
CA ASP A 76 9.34 8.43 5.00
C ASP A 76 8.13 9.31 4.64
N GLU A 77 7.74 9.31 3.37
CA GLU A 77 6.67 10.19 2.90
C GLU A 77 5.36 9.45 2.74
N GLN A 78 4.27 10.14 3.00
CA GLN A 78 2.93 9.61 2.88
C GLN A 78 2.09 10.55 2.01
N TYR A 79 1.37 9.96 1.06
CA TYR A 79 0.49 10.69 0.16
C TYR A 79 -0.90 10.07 0.18
N ALA A 80 -1.92 10.86 0.49
CA ALA A 80 -3.30 10.41 0.43
C ALA A 80 -3.74 10.33 -1.03
N ILE A 81 -4.37 9.23 -1.42
CA ILE A 81 -4.84 9.02 -2.78
C ILE A 81 -6.36 9.24 -2.85
N TYR A 82 -7.13 8.50 -2.04
CA TYR A 82 -8.58 8.55 -2.13
C TYR A 82 -9.23 8.19 -0.80
N ASP A 83 -10.34 8.85 -0.48
CA ASP A 83 -10.98 8.70 0.83
C ASP A 83 -11.88 7.48 0.96
N ASP A 84 -12.38 6.96 -0.13
CA ASP A 84 -13.41 5.91 -0.07
C ASP A 84 -13.17 4.88 -1.15
N ALA A 85 -11.94 4.35 -1.18
CA ALA A 85 -11.58 3.28 -2.10
C ALA A 85 -12.11 1.96 -1.55
N ARG A 86 -12.81 1.20 -2.39
CA ARG A 86 -13.44 -0.04 -1.95
C ARG A 86 -12.55 -1.27 -2.08
N ASP A 87 -11.80 -1.32 -3.15
CA ASP A 87 -10.87 -2.42 -3.37
C ASP A 87 -9.76 -1.92 -4.29
N TYR A 88 -8.61 -2.58 -4.25
CA TYR A 88 -7.50 -2.11 -5.06
C TYR A 88 -6.54 -3.26 -5.37
N PHE A 89 -5.74 -3.08 -6.41
CA PHE A 89 -4.63 -3.97 -6.72
C PHE A 89 -3.50 -3.15 -7.35
N VAL A 90 -2.31 -3.73 -7.29
CA VAL A 90 -1.10 -3.07 -7.81
C VAL A 90 -0.86 -3.49 -9.24
N ALA A 91 -0.52 -2.52 -10.09
CA ALA A 91 -0.15 -2.74 -11.48
C ALA A 91 1.14 -1.96 -11.76
N GLY A 92 2.29 -2.65 -11.77
CA GLY A 92 3.59 -2.00 -11.90
C GLY A 92 3.88 -1.11 -10.70
N GLN A 93 4.06 0.18 -10.95
CA GLN A 93 4.25 1.16 -9.88
C GLN A 93 2.95 1.83 -9.46
N TYR A 94 1.86 1.48 -10.10
CA TYR A 94 0.57 2.15 -9.91
C TYR A 94 -0.37 1.28 -9.10
N VAL A 95 -1.43 1.90 -8.57
CA VAL A 95 -2.52 1.20 -7.92
C VAL A 95 -3.80 1.47 -8.70
N VAL A 96 -4.56 0.40 -8.94
CA VAL A 96 -5.88 0.50 -9.56
C VAL A 96 -6.91 0.24 -8.48
N PHE A 97 -7.87 1.13 -8.36
CA PHE A 97 -8.91 0.99 -7.33
C PHE A 97 -10.25 1.41 -7.89
N TYR A 98 -11.31 1.04 -7.17
CA TYR A 98 -12.63 1.52 -7.53
C TYR A 98 -13.33 2.15 -6.33
N ALA A 99 -14.30 3.00 -6.64
CA ALA A 99 -15.13 3.66 -5.66
C ALA A 99 -16.55 3.79 -6.24
N TYR A 100 -17.50 4.05 -5.37
CA TYR A 100 -18.89 4.28 -5.78
C TYR A 100 -19.21 5.75 -5.71
N ASP A 101 -20.00 6.23 -6.66
CA ASP A 101 -20.53 7.58 -6.60
C ASP A 101 -21.86 7.62 -5.83
N ASP A 102 -22.52 8.77 -5.80
CA ASP A 102 -23.75 8.95 -5.04
C ASP A 102 -24.89 8.07 -5.55
N ASP A 103 -24.81 7.63 -6.79
CA ASP A 103 -25.81 6.73 -7.40
C ASP A 103 -25.43 5.26 -7.26
N TYR A 104 -24.38 4.97 -6.48
CA TYR A 104 -23.82 3.62 -6.32
C TYR A 104 -23.29 3.03 -7.62
N SER A 105 -22.92 3.86 -8.57
CA SER A 105 -22.24 3.43 -9.79
C SER A 105 -20.76 3.26 -9.51
N GLN A 106 -20.20 2.17 -10.02
CA GLN A 106 -18.81 1.82 -9.79
C GLN A 106 -17.91 2.53 -10.81
N HIS A 107 -16.88 3.21 -10.30
CA HIS A 107 -15.93 3.91 -11.13
C HIS A 107 -14.51 3.44 -10.82
N TYR A 108 -13.73 3.21 -11.85
CA TYR A 108 -12.35 2.75 -11.70
C TYR A 108 -11.36 3.90 -11.90
N PHE A 109 -10.29 3.84 -11.13
CA PHE A 109 -9.25 4.84 -11.12
C PHE A 109 -7.88 4.19 -11.10
N ILE A 110 -6.90 4.90 -11.64
CA ILE A 110 -5.50 4.54 -11.45
C ILE A 110 -4.81 5.65 -10.68
N GLY A 111 -4.09 5.27 -9.61
CA GLY A 111 -3.39 6.22 -8.75
C GLY A 111 -1.89 5.96 -8.74
N ASN A 112 -1.13 6.94 -8.30
CA ASN A 112 0.32 6.84 -8.24
C ASN A 112 0.85 7.16 -6.84
N SER A 113 2.17 7.04 -6.68
CA SER A 113 2.83 7.22 -5.40
C SER A 113 2.90 8.68 -4.93
N GLU A 114 2.46 9.62 -5.76
CA GLU A 114 2.42 11.03 -5.39
C GLU A 114 1.02 11.48 -4.95
N GLY A 115 0.09 10.54 -4.85
CA GLY A 115 -1.26 10.83 -4.43
C GLY A 115 -2.16 11.35 -5.54
N MET A 116 -1.74 11.22 -6.79
CA MET A 116 -2.55 11.65 -7.93
C MET A 116 -3.33 10.46 -8.49
N TYR A 117 -4.50 10.71 -9.02
CA TYR A 117 -5.30 9.65 -9.63
C TYR A 117 -6.09 10.18 -10.83
N THR A 118 -6.51 9.24 -11.67
CA THR A 118 -7.26 9.55 -12.89
C THR A 118 -8.29 8.45 -13.12
N SER A 119 -9.44 8.83 -13.66
CA SER A 119 -10.48 7.86 -14.01
C SER A 119 -10.06 7.07 -15.24
N ILE A 120 -10.25 5.74 -15.21
CA ILE A 120 -9.89 4.87 -16.33
C ILE A 120 -11.09 4.11 -16.89
N GLY A 121 -12.28 4.46 -16.47
CA GLY A 121 -13.49 3.85 -17.01
C GLY A 121 -14.60 3.79 -16.00
N GLU A 122 -15.75 3.35 -16.47
CA GLU A 122 -16.95 3.26 -15.65
C GLU A 122 -17.44 1.83 -15.50
#